data_d1e110669055401be996b91cfa020733
#
_entry.id   d1e110669055401be996b91cfa020733
#
_cell.length_a   1.000
_cell.length_b   1.000
_cell.length_c   1.000
_cell.angle_alpha   90.00
_cell.angle_beta   90.00
_cell.angle_gamma   90.00
#
_symmetry.space_group_name_H-M   'P 1'
#
loop_
_entity.id
_entity.type
_entity.pdbx_description
1 polymer ?
#
loop_
_entity_poly.entity_id
_entity_poly.type
_entity_poly.pdbx_seq_one_letter_code
_entity_poly.pdbx_strand_id
1 'polypeptide(L)'
;MSRLSINELTTYRWSFEEDVTRYKAAGIAGIGVWRQKLADFGEEKGVELLADSELAVSNLLWAGGFTGSDGRSYRDSVEDALEAVRLAAALSADALIVYSGARAGHTHNHARRLLVARNLGIHRK
;
A
#
# COMPACT_ATOMS: atom_id res chain seq x y z
N MET A 1 0.09 11.34 25.23
CA MET A 1 -0.84 10.66 24.34
C MET A 1 -0.09 10.01 23.20
N SER A 2 -0.25 8.72 23.06
CA SER A 2 0.46 7.99 22.02
C SER A 2 -0.30 8.09 20.71
N ARG A 3 0.47 8.06 19.62
CA ARG A 3 -0.09 8.02 18.27
C ARG A 3 0.28 6.70 17.67
N LEU A 4 -0.55 5.72 17.94
CA LEU A 4 -0.32 4.39 17.42
C LEU A 4 -1.12 4.18 16.15
N SER A 5 -0.49 3.53 15.19
CA SER A 5 -1.13 3.07 13.98
C SER A 5 -0.87 1.58 13.86
N ILE A 6 -1.90 0.82 13.56
CA ILE A 6 -1.75 -0.61 13.37
C ILE A 6 -1.91 -0.91 11.89
N ASN A 7 -0.97 -1.69 11.37
CA ASN A 7 -1.01 -2.12 9.98
C ASN A 7 -1.95 -3.31 9.87
N GLU A 8 -2.77 -3.33 8.84
CA GLU A 8 -3.76 -4.39 8.64
C GLU A 8 -3.15 -5.77 8.43
N LEU A 9 -1.87 -5.86 8.09
CA LEU A 9 -1.18 -7.15 8.04
C LEU A 9 -1.07 -7.78 9.42
N THR A 10 -1.06 -6.98 10.48
CA THR A 10 -1.01 -7.47 11.85
C THR A 10 -2.24 -8.30 12.18
N THR A 11 -3.39 -7.91 11.66
CA THR A 11 -4.65 -8.58 11.85
C THR A 11 -5.13 -9.19 10.55
N TYR A 12 -4.26 -9.90 9.88
CA TYR A 12 -4.50 -10.31 8.50
C TYR A 12 -5.75 -11.17 8.32
N ARG A 13 -6.22 -11.82 9.39
CA ARG A 13 -7.41 -12.66 9.32
C ARG A 13 -8.71 -11.90 9.47
N TRP A 14 -8.63 -10.64 9.87
CA TRP A 14 -9.83 -9.80 10.00
C TRP A 14 -10.12 -9.13 8.67
N SER A 15 -11.38 -8.81 8.46
CA SER A 15 -11.77 -8.04 7.27
C SER A 15 -11.40 -6.58 7.46
N PHE A 16 -11.47 -5.82 6.38
CA PHE A 16 -11.25 -4.38 6.43
C PHE A 16 -12.19 -3.71 7.44
N GLU A 17 -13.48 -4.06 7.36
CA GLU A 17 -14.47 -3.48 8.26
C GLU A 17 -14.18 -3.82 9.71
N GLU A 18 -13.78 -5.07 9.98
CA GLU A 18 -13.42 -5.46 11.33
C GLU A 18 -12.22 -4.68 11.84
N ASP A 19 -11.22 -4.48 10.99
CA ASP A 19 -10.03 -3.73 11.39
C ASP A 19 -10.41 -2.32 11.78
N VAL A 20 -11.17 -1.63 10.93
CA VAL A 20 -11.57 -0.25 11.20
C VAL A 20 -12.37 -0.16 12.49
N THR A 21 -13.36 -1.02 12.64
CA THR A 21 -14.26 -1.00 13.79
C THR A 21 -13.51 -1.29 15.07
N ARG A 22 -12.67 -2.33 15.06
CA ARG A 22 -11.98 -2.76 16.27
C ARG A 22 -10.83 -1.85 16.64
N TYR A 23 -10.12 -1.31 15.66
CA TYR A 23 -9.05 -0.36 15.93
C TYR A 23 -9.63 0.90 16.57
N LYS A 24 -10.72 1.38 16.03
CA LYS A 24 -11.36 2.56 16.59
C LYS A 24 -11.87 2.28 18.01
N ALA A 25 -12.51 1.15 18.22
CA ALA A 25 -13.02 0.78 19.54
C ALA A 25 -11.88 0.65 20.57
N ALA A 26 -10.71 0.26 20.15
CA ALA A 26 -9.55 0.13 21.03
C ALA A 26 -8.83 1.45 21.29
N GLY A 27 -9.29 2.54 20.70
CA GLY A 27 -8.64 3.84 20.85
C GLY A 27 -7.39 4.02 20.03
N ILE A 28 -7.20 3.20 19.03
CA ILE A 28 -6.06 3.32 18.12
C ILE A 28 -6.29 4.54 17.21
N ALA A 29 -5.26 5.35 17.02
CA ALA A 29 -5.39 6.60 16.28
C ALA A 29 -5.25 6.43 14.78
N GLY A 30 -4.54 5.41 14.32
CA GLY A 30 -4.25 5.28 12.91
C GLY A 30 -4.27 3.85 12.41
N ILE A 31 -4.29 3.72 11.10
CA ILE A 31 -4.35 2.43 10.42
C ILE A 31 -3.42 2.46 9.22
N GLY A 32 -2.68 1.37 9.02
CA GLY A 32 -1.98 1.13 7.77
C GLY A 32 -2.88 0.27 6.90
N VAL A 33 -3.31 0.80 5.78
CA VAL A 33 -4.33 0.16 4.95
C VAL A 33 -3.68 -0.83 3.99
N TRP A 34 -4.20 -2.05 3.97
CA TRP A 34 -3.77 -3.08 3.03
C TRP A 34 -4.73 -3.05 1.84
N ARG A 35 -4.19 -2.76 0.66
CA ARG A 35 -5.00 -2.58 -0.54
C ARG A 35 -5.93 -3.74 -0.83
N GLN A 36 -5.47 -4.98 -0.59
CA GLN A 36 -6.28 -6.16 -0.88
C GLN A 36 -7.56 -6.16 -0.04
N LYS A 37 -7.44 -5.88 1.25
CA LYS A 37 -8.61 -5.82 2.12
C LYS A 37 -9.56 -4.72 1.71
N LEU A 38 -9.02 -3.57 1.32
CA LEU A 38 -9.84 -2.46 0.87
C LEU A 38 -10.57 -2.81 -0.43
N ALA A 39 -9.88 -3.46 -1.35
CA ALA A 39 -10.49 -3.88 -2.61
C ALA A 39 -11.61 -4.89 -2.37
N ASP A 40 -11.38 -5.84 -1.45
CA ASP A 40 -12.38 -6.84 -1.12
C ASP A 40 -13.63 -6.21 -0.51
N PHE A 41 -13.45 -5.17 0.30
CA PHE A 41 -14.57 -4.45 0.91
C PHE A 41 -15.26 -3.52 -0.10
N GLY A 42 -14.49 -2.94 -0.99
CA GLY A 42 -14.97 -1.94 -1.94
C GLY A 42 -14.29 -0.61 -1.68
N GLU A 43 -13.54 -0.12 -2.67
CA GLU A 43 -12.71 1.06 -2.47
C GLU A 43 -13.52 2.29 -2.06
N GLU A 44 -14.61 2.57 -2.75
CA GLU A 44 -15.40 3.76 -2.43
C GLU A 44 -16.01 3.68 -1.04
N LYS A 45 -16.59 2.54 -0.71
CA LYS A 45 -17.19 2.34 0.60
C LYS A 45 -16.12 2.38 1.69
N GLY A 46 -14.94 1.86 1.39
CA GLY A 46 -13.84 1.85 2.35
C GLY A 46 -13.31 3.23 2.64
N VAL A 47 -13.18 4.06 1.61
CA VAL A 47 -12.76 5.45 1.80
C VAL A 47 -13.75 6.19 2.69
N GLU A 48 -15.05 5.98 2.44
CA GLU A 48 -16.08 6.60 3.26
C GLU A 48 -16.05 6.11 4.71
N LEU A 49 -15.89 4.80 4.88
CA LEU A 49 -15.82 4.21 6.22
C LEU A 49 -14.65 4.78 7.01
N LEU A 50 -13.49 4.92 6.37
CA LEU A 50 -12.32 5.48 7.03
C LEU A 50 -12.53 6.94 7.38
N ALA A 51 -13.13 7.72 6.48
CA ALA A 51 -13.41 9.11 6.77
C ALA A 51 -14.35 9.25 7.97
N ASP A 52 -15.37 8.41 8.04
CA ASP A 52 -16.32 8.43 9.13
C ASP A 52 -15.71 7.95 10.44
N SER A 53 -14.74 7.07 10.38
CA SER A 53 -14.09 6.51 11.57
C SER A 53 -13.14 7.49 12.25
N GLU A 54 -12.68 8.48 11.51
CA GLU A 54 -11.67 9.43 11.96
C GLU A 54 -10.30 8.79 12.24
N LEU A 55 -10.07 7.56 11.81
CA LEU A 55 -8.75 6.98 11.87
C LEU A 55 -7.84 7.64 10.84
N ALA A 56 -6.65 8.02 11.27
CA ALA A 56 -5.66 8.56 10.35
C ALA A 56 -5.05 7.41 9.57
N VAL A 57 -4.84 7.61 8.28
CA VAL A 57 -4.22 6.58 7.45
C VAL A 57 -2.73 6.87 7.38
N SER A 58 -1.95 6.08 8.11
CA SER A 58 -0.51 6.30 8.17
C SER A 58 0.17 5.86 6.89
N ASN A 59 -0.33 4.81 6.27
CA ASN A 59 0.24 4.33 5.01
C ASN A 59 -0.76 3.47 4.27
N LEU A 60 -0.53 3.35 2.98
CA LEU A 60 -1.22 2.40 2.13
C LEU A 60 -0.16 1.44 1.62
N LEU A 61 -0.42 0.14 1.72
CA LEU A 61 0.50 -0.87 1.21
C LEU A 61 -0.27 -1.79 0.28
N TRP A 62 0.33 -2.23 -0.72
CA TRP A 62 1.58 -1.79 -1.30
C TRP A 62 1.43 -1.80 -2.80
N ALA A 63 2.37 -1.15 -3.48
CA ALA A 63 2.50 -1.23 -4.92
C ALA A 63 3.92 -1.70 -5.24
N GLY A 64 4.16 -2.10 -6.46
CA GLY A 64 5.50 -2.44 -6.86
C GLY A 64 5.59 -3.73 -7.65
N GLY A 65 6.74 -4.41 -7.51
CA GLY A 65 6.99 -5.61 -8.28
C GLY A 65 7.47 -5.29 -9.69
N PHE A 66 8.43 -4.38 -9.79
CA PHE A 66 8.85 -3.84 -11.08
C PHE A 66 9.91 -4.69 -11.78
N THR A 67 10.24 -5.84 -11.22
CA THR A 67 11.25 -6.72 -11.82
C THR A 67 10.65 -7.84 -12.64
N GLY A 68 9.33 -7.93 -12.70
CA GLY A 68 8.64 -9.00 -13.42
C GLY A 68 8.56 -10.30 -12.65
N SER A 69 8.91 -10.30 -11.37
CA SER A 69 8.93 -11.52 -10.57
C SER A 69 7.55 -12.14 -10.39
N ASP A 70 6.50 -11.36 -10.54
CA ASP A 70 5.12 -11.83 -10.41
C ASP A 70 4.45 -12.10 -11.76
N GLY A 71 5.22 -12.05 -12.84
CA GLY A 71 4.71 -12.30 -14.19
C GLY A 71 4.05 -11.10 -14.85
N ARG A 72 3.94 -9.98 -14.15
CA ARG A 72 3.36 -8.77 -14.74
C ARG A 72 4.41 -8.01 -15.52
N SER A 73 3.98 -7.32 -16.57
CA SER A 73 4.88 -6.46 -17.31
C SER A 73 5.24 -5.24 -16.48
N TYR A 74 6.35 -4.61 -16.85
CA TYR A 74 6.74 -3.36 -16.21
C TYR A 74 5.63 -2.30 -16.33
N ARG A 75 5.01 -2.23 -17.52
CA ARG A 75 3.93 -1.28 -17.76
C ARG A 75 2.76 -1.51 -16.82
N ASP A 76 2.35 -2.77 -16.64
CA ASP A 76 1.25 -3.10 -15.72
C ASP A 76 1.60 -2.70 -14.31
N SER A 77 2.85 -2.91 -13.89
CA SER A 77 3.29 -2.54 -12.56
C SER A 77 3.26 -1.03 -12.34
N VAL A 78 3.65 -0.28 -13.37
CA VAL A 78 3.60 1.19 -13.29
C VAL A 78 2.16 1.68 -13.22
N GLU A 79 1.28 1.10 -14.03
CA GLU A 79 -0.13 1.48 -14.02
C GLU A 79 -0.77 1.18 -12.66
N ASP A 80 -0.44 0.03 -12.09
CA ASP A 80 -0.93 -0.31 -10.75
C ASP A 80 -0.40 0.65 -9.70
N ALA A 81 0.87 1.04 -9.82
CA ALA A 81 1.44 2.00 -8.89
C ALA A 81 0.75 3.36 -8.98
N LEU A 82 0.39 3.79 -10.18
CA LEU A 82 -0.33 5.04 -10.35
C LEU A 82 -1.72 4.97 -9.72
N GLU A 83 -2.40 3.85 -9.84
CA GLU A 83 -3.66 3.66 -9.16
C GLU A 83 -3.50 3.69 -7.65
N ALA A 84 -2.42 3.11 -7.14
CA ALA A 84 -2.14 3.13 -5.71
C ALA A 84 -1.89 4.56 -5.23
N VAL A 85 -1.23 5.39 -6.03
CA VAL A 85 -1.02 6.79 -5.68
C VAL A 85 -2.35 7.53 -5.58
N ARG A 86 -3.24 7.29 -6.54
CA ARG A 86 -4.57 7.92 -6.51
C ARG A 86 -5.36 7.50 -5.28
N LEU A 87 -5.28 6.22 -4.94
CA LEU A 87 -5.97 5.70 -3.78
C LEU A 87 -5.38 6.28 -2.49
N ALA A 88 -4.06 6.37 -2.41
CA ALA A 88 -3.40 6.97 -1.26
C ALA A 88 -3.85 8.41 -1.06
N ALA A 89 -4.00 9.15 -2.16
CA ALA A 89 -4.49 10.52 -2.10
C ALA A 89 -5.95 10.57 -1.61
N ALA A 90 -6.78 9.66 -2.10
CA ALA A 90 -8.19 9.60 -1.68
C ALA A 90 -8.31 9.26 -0.19
N LEU A 91 -7.39 8.49 0.33
CA LEU A 91 -7.37 8.11 1.75
C LEU A 91 -6.66 9.15 2.62
N SER A 92 -6.05 10.13 2.02
CA SER A 92 -5.16 11.09 2.70
C SER A 92 -4.07 10.36 3.47
N ALA A 93 -3.54 9.29 2.87
CA ALA A 93 -2.47 8.51 3.50
C ALA A 93 -1.18 9.32 3.54
N ASP A 94 -0.45 9.18 4.64
CA ASP A 94 0.82 9.88 4.79
C ASP A 94 1.90 9.32 3.87
N ALA A 95 1.80 8.04 3.53
CA ALA A 95 2.82 7.38 2.73
C ALA A 95 2.21 6.24 1.93
N LEU A 96 2.82 5.93 0.81
CA LEU A 96 2.54 4.72 0.04
C LEU A 96 3.78 3.83 0.12
N ILE A 97 3.59 2.60 0.57
CA ILE A 97 4.69 1.66 0.66
C ILE A 97 4.82 0.93 -0.66
N VAL A 98 6.02 0.97 -1.22
CA VAL A 98 6.33 0.38 -2.52
C VAL A 98 7.51 -0.57 -2.34
N TYR A 99 7.41 -1.74 -2.96
CA TYR A 99 8.56 -2.63 -2.99
C TYR A 99 9.02 -2.80 -4.43
N SER A 100 10.33 -2.99 -4.59
CA SER A 100 10.93 -3.02 -5.93
C SER A 100 10.62 -4.30 -6.69
N GLY A 101 10.37 -5.38 -5.97
CA GLY A 101 10.14 -6.70 -6.54
C GLY A 101 11.31 -7.63 -6.25
N ALA A 102 11.07 -8.93 -6.42
CA ALA A 102 12.11 -9.94 -6.23
C ALA A 102 13.05 -9.93 -7.44
N ARG A 103 14.17 -10.61 -7.29
CA ARG A 103 15.17 -10.68 -8.38
C ARG A 103 14.67 -11.42 -9.62
N ALA A 104 13.69 -12.28 -9.47
CA ALA A 104 13.09 -13.02 -10.59
C ALA A 104 14.14 -13.80 -11.41
N GLY A 105 15.14 -14.36 -10.73
CA GLY A 105 16.21 -15.08 -11.40
C GLY A 105 17.39 -14.22 -11.85
N HIS A 106 17.26 -12.90 -11.76
CA HIS A 106 18.37 -12.00 -12.07
C HIS A 106 19.40 -11.99 -10.94
N THR A 107 20.63 -11.64 -11.24
CA THR A 107 21.58 -11.33 -10.19
C THR A 107 21.13 -10.06 -9.47
N HIS A 108 21.60 -9.88 -8.26
CA HIS A 108 21.27 -8.71 -7.48
C HIS A 108 21.63 -7.42 -8.24
N ASN A 109 22.82 -7.38 -8.83
CA ASN A 109 23.27 -6.21 -9.56
C ASN A 109 22.44 -5.96 -10.81
N HIS A 110 22.04 -7.01 -11.50
CA HIS A 110 21.23 -6.86 -12.70
C HIS A 110 19.83 -6.32 -12.35
N ALA A 111 19.22 -6.85 -11.29
CA ALA A 111 17.91 -6.35 -10.85
C ALA A 111 18.00 -4.88 -10.48
N ARG A 112 19.05 -4.49 -9.78
CA ARG A 112 19.27 -3.09 -9.42
C ARG A 112 19.43 -2.21 -10.66
N ARG A 113 20.16 -2.70 -11.65
CA ARG A 113 20.34 -1.93 -12.89
C ARG A 113 19.01 -1.76 -13.64
N LEU A 114 18.16 -2.79 -13.66
CA LEU A 114 16.85 -2.67 -14.28
C LEU A 114 16.02 -1.57 -13.62
N LEU A 115 16.02 -1.54 -12.30
CA LEU A 115 15.26 -0.54 -11.58
C LEU A 115 15.80 0.87 -11.83
N VAL A 116 17.11 1.03 -11.85
CA VAL A 116 17.72 2.32 -12.12
C VAL A 116 17.44 2.76 -13.55
N ALA A 117 17.57 1.84 -14.50
CA ALA A 117 17.33 2.17 -15.91
C ALA A 117 15.89 2.61 -16.15
N ARG A 118 14.96 2.12 -15.34
CA ARG A 118 13.55 2.48 -15.46
C ARG A 118 13.16 3.65 -14.55
N ASN A 119 14.15 4.25 -13.90
CA ASN A 119 13.95 5.41 -13.02
C ASN A 119 13.03 5.16 -11.83
N LEU A 120 12.96 3.90 -11.41
CA LEU A 120 12.10 3.55 -10.29
C LEU A 120 12.78 3.87 -8.98
N GLY A 121 12.11 4.59 -8.14
CA GLY A 121 12.62 4.95 -6.83
C GLY A 121 13.76 5.93 -6.89
N ILE A 122 14.10 6.37 -8.06
CA ILE A 122 15.17 7.32 -8.25
C ILE A 122 14.57 8.64 -8.64
N HIS A 123 14.72 9.59 -7.82
CA HIS A 123 14.21 10.89 -8.10
C HIS A 123 15.30 11.76 -8.56
N ARG A 124 15.46 11.78 -9.82
CA ARG A 124 16.41 12.67 -10.38
C ARG A 124 15.90 14.05 -10.24
N LYS A 125 16.73 14.84 -9.78
CA LYS A 125 16.38 16.23 -9.60
C LYS A 125 16.83 17.02 -10.79
#